data_f9101b6fb798f4293cc61ae270f8ea87
#
_entry.id   f9101b6fb798f4293cc61ae270f8ea87
#
_cell.length_a   1.000
_cell.length_b   1.000
_cell.length_c   1.000
_cell.angle_alpha   90.00
_cell.angle_beta   90.00
_cell.angle_gamma   90.00
#
_symmetry.space_group_name_H-M   'P 1'
#
loop_
_entity.id
_entity.type
_entity.pdbx_description
1 polymer ?
#
loop_
_entity_poly.entity_id
_entity_poly.type
_entity_poly.pdbx_seq_one_letter_code
_entity_poly.pdbx_strand_id
1 'polypeptide(L)'
;DDSKHCKARIDVAADLARRFDAHLVGVYSTEPIPPAHALQDGWLTEKLAARSIAASERVALVRKLFDARAGEIDAARREVRELDMSAVDAMKSTYADLIVVGQTDPDEGPLNAPPSFPELVALSVGRPVLFVPYFTAAYPTLGKKVLVAWNGSREATRAVSDALPLLQRAERVTAMVVNAKR
;
A
#
# COMPACT_ATOMS: atom_id res chain seq x y z
N ASP A 1 7.42 1.32 -2.80
CA ASP A 1 8.27 0.58 -3.73
C ASP A 1 8.49 1.39 -5.03
N ASP A 2 9.41 0.95 -5.84
CA ASP A 2 9.80 1.53 -7.12
C ASP A 2 9.17 0.81 -8.34
N SER A 3 8.09 0.07 -8.11
CA SER A 3 7.37 -0.63 -9.17
C SER A 3 6.77 0.33 -10.20
N LYS A 4 6.56 -0.14 -11.43
CA LYS A 4 5.88 0.63 -12.48
C LYS A 4 4.46 1.07 -12.08
N HIS A 5 3.86 0.38 -11.09
CA HIS A 5 2.51 0.65 -10.56
C HIS A 5 2.49 1.59 -9.34
N CYS A 6 3.65 1.99 -8.82
CA CYS A 6 3.77 2.88 -7.65
C CYS A 6 2.99 4.18 -7.85
N LYS A 7 3.10 4.77 -9.04
CA LYS A 7 2.39 6.00 -9.41
C LYS A 7 0.87 5.87 -9.23
N ALA A 8 0.27 4.81 -9.76
CA ALA A 8 -1.19 4.60 -9.68
C ALA A 8 -1.66 4.44 -8.23
N ARG A 9 -0.86 3.77 -7.38
CA ARG A 9 -1.16 3.66 -5.94
C ARG A 9 -1.10 5.00 -5.23
N ILE A 10 -0.08 5.81 -5.51
CA ILE A 10 0.02 7.15 -4.92
C ILE A 10 -1.15 8.00 -5.35
N ASP A 11 -1.55 7.95 -6.62
CA ASP A 11 -2.70 8.71 -7.14
C ASP A 11 -4.00 8.33 -6.43
N VAL A 12 -4.25 7.04 -6.23
CA VAL A 12 -5.41 6.53 -5.48
C VAL A 12 -5.37 7.01 -4.03
N ALA A 13 -4.24 6.86 -3.35
CA ALA A 13 -4.09 7.26 -1.96
C ALA A 13 -4.23 8.78 -1.79
N ALA A 14 -3.66 9.57 -2.68
CA ALA A 14 -3.75 11.02 -2.67
C ALA A 14 -5.18 11.52 -2.95
N ASP A 15 -5.90 10.88 -3.89
CA ASP A 15 -7.31 11.19 -4.14
C ASP A 15 -8.16 10.94 -2.89
N LEU A 16 -7.98 9.78 -2.25
CA LEU A 16 -8.68 9.48 -1.00
C LEU A 16 -8.31 10.46 0.11
N ALA A 17 -7.04 10.77 0.29
CA ALA A 17 -6.60 11.72 1.32
C ALA A 17 -7.23 13.11 1.12
N ARG A 18 -7.32 13.61 -0.12
CA ARG A 18 -8.03 14.86 -0.41
C ARG A 18 -9.52 14.80 -0.11
N ARG A 19 -10.19 13.73 -0.54
CA ARG A 19 -11.63 13.54 -0.37
C ARG A 19 -12.07 13.40 1.08
N PHE A 20 -11.21 12.84 1.92
CA PHE A 20 -11.48 12.61 3.34
C PHE A 20 -10.77 13.58 4.28
N ASP A 21 -10.07 14.56 3.74
CA ASP A 21 -9.24 15.51 4.51
C ASP A 21 -8.24 14.81 5.44
N ALA A 22 -7.68 13.69 4.95
CA ALA A 22 -6.84 12.79 5.72
C ALA A 22 -5.36 13.14 5.65
N HIS A 23 -4.60 12.68 6.63
CA HIS A 23 -3.14 12.67 6.61
C HIS A 23 -2.64 11.51 5.74
N LEU A 24 -1.79 11.80 4.76
CA LEU A 24 -1.22 10.81 3.83
C LEU A 24 0.20 10.44 4.23
N VAL A 25 0.40 9.16 4.53
CA VAL A 25 1.72 8.62 4.87
C VAL A 25 2.17 7.65 3.78
N GLY A 26 3.25 8.00 3.08
CA GLY A 26 3.97 7.06 2.23
C GLY A 26 4.94 6.25 3.08
N VAL A 27 4.86 4.93 3.03
CA VAL A 27 5.77 4.05 3.77
C VAL A 27 6.72 3.37 2.79
N TYR A 28 8.01 3.53 3.04
CA TYR A 28 9.07 2.80 2.35
C TYR A 28 9.81 1.92 3.36
N SER A 29 9.78 0.62 3.12
CA SER A 29 10.49 -0.37 3.93
C SER A 29 11.85 -0.66 3.32
N THR A 30 12.88 -0.52 4.13
CA THR A 30 14.23 -1.02 3.84
C THR A 30 14.43 -2.29 4.64
N GLU A 31 14.75 -3.39 3.98
CA GLU A 31 15.05 -4.62 4.69
C GLU A 31 16.35 -4.45 5.48
N PRO A 32 16.37 -4.77 6.79
CA PRO A 32 17.57 -4.58 7.61
C PRO A 32 18.79 -5.26 7.00
N ILE A 33 19.88 -4.51 6.88
CA ILE A 33 21.18 -5.09 6.48
C ILE A 33 21.80 -5.70 7.74
N PRO A 34 22.20 -6.99 7.71
CA PRO A 34 22.85 -7.60 8.85
C PRO A 34 24.09 -6.79 9.28
N PRO A 35 24.34 -6.63 10.58
CA PRO A 35 25.47 -5.85 11.06
C PRO A 35 26.80 -6.44 10.57
N ALA A 36 27.77 -5.58 10.26
CA ALA A 36 29.04 -5.94 9.61
C ALA A 36 29.81 -7.07 10.31
N HIS A 37 29.68 -7.21 11.64
CA HIS A 37 30.32 -8.31 12.39
C HIS A 37 29.72 -9.70 12.14
N ALA A 38 28.51 -9.75 11.56
CA ALA A 38 27.89 -11.03 11.12
C ALA A 38 28.43 -11.49 9.75
N LEU A 39 29.28 -10.67 9.12
CA LEU A 39 29.76 -10.85 7.76
C LEU A 39 31.27 -11.11 7.80
N GLN A 40 31.66 -12.38 7.74
CA GLN A 40 33.09 -12.74 7.78
C GLN A 40 33.82 -12.57 6.44
N ASP A 41 33.09 -12.32 5.34
CA ASP A 41 33.64 -12.23 3.99
C ASP A 41 33.60 -10.80 3.42
N GLY A 42 34.75 -10.23 3.07
CA GLY A 42 34.90 -8.87 2.57
C GLY A 42 34.07 -8.54 1.31
N TRP A 43 33.88 -9.51 0.40
CA TRP A 43 33.04 -9.36 -0.79
C TRP A 43 31.56 -9.11 -0.48
N LEU A 44 31.09 -9.64 0.66
CA LEU A 44 29.72 -9.45 1.11
C LEU A 44 29.51 -8.02 1.64
N THR A 45 30.53 -7.44 2.27
CA THR A 45 30.53 -6.03 2.72
C THR A 45 30.39 -5.06 1.54
N GLU A 46 31.11 -5.32 0.44
CA GLU A 46 31.01 -4.50 -0.78
C GLU A 46 29.62 -4.61 -1.46
N LYS A 47 29.07 -5.82 -1.55
CA LYS A 47 27.71 -6.03 -2.04
C LYS A 47 26.65 -5.36 -1.20
N LEU A 48 26.81 -5.35 0.13
CA LEU A 48 25.86 -4.70 1.04
C LEU A 48 25.98 -3.17 0.96
N ALA A 49 27.18 -2.63 0.80
CA ALA A 49 27.39 -1.20 0.58
C ALA A 49 26.73 -0.76 -0.75
N ALA A 50 26.91 -1.52 -1.83
CA ALA A 50 26.25 -1.25 -3.11
C ALA A 50 24.70 -1.36 -3.00
N ARG A 51 24.18 -2.32 -2.24
CA ARG A 51 22.74 -2.46 -1.96
C ARG A 51 22.19 -1.27 -1.17
N SER A 52 22.94 -0.77 -0.19
CA SER A 52 22.56 0.41 0.60
C SER A 52 22.49 1.68 -0.24
N ILE A 53 23.48 1.91 -1.13
CA ILE A 53 23.50 3.06 -2.04
C ILE A 53 22.28 2.97 -2.98
N ALA A 54 22.06 1.80 -3.61
CA ALA A 54 20.92 1.59 -4.50
C ALA A 54 19.56 1.76 -3.77
N ALA A 55 19.47 1.36 -2.49
CA ALA A 55 18.27 1.58 -1.68
C ALA A 55 18.03 3.07 -1.45
N SER A 56 19.06 3.84 -1.11
CA SER A 56 18.96 5.29 -0.90
C SER A 56 18.52 6.04 -2.16
N GLU A 57 19.05 5.66 -3.32
CA GLU A 57 18.64 6.22 -4.62
C GLU A 57 17.16 5.92 -4.93
N ARG A 58 16.69 4.69 -4.65
CA ARG A 58 15.29 4.30 -4.82
C ARG A 58 14.37 5.07 -3.87
N VAL A 59 14.76 5.24 -2.61
CA VAL A 59 14.00 6.06 -1.65
C VAL A 59 13.85 7.49 -2.16
N ALA A 60 14.95 8.10 -2.63
CA ALA A 60 14.92 9.45 -3.18
C ALA A 60 13.98 9.57 -4.40
N LEU A 61 14.00 8.57 -5.30
CA LEU A 61 13.11 8.51 -6.45
C LEU A 61 11.64 8.40 -6.02
N VAL A 62 11.33 7.47 -5.10
CA VAL A 62 9.95 7.27 -4.60
C VAL A 62 9.46 8.51 -3.85
N ARG A 63 10.31 9.15 -3.06
CA ARG A 63 9.99 10.42 -2.37
C ARG A 63 9.65 11.52 -3.38
N LYS A 64 10.48 11.69 -4.41
CA LYS A 64 10.22 12.65 -5.49
C LYS A 64 8.90 12.36 -6.21
N LEU A 65 8.60 11.09 -6.48
CA LEU A 65 7.34 10.67 -7.09
C LEU A 65 6.15 10.97 -6.17
N PHE A 66 6.28 10.67 -4.87
CA PHE A 66 5.26 10.96 -3.86
C PHE A 66 4.97 12.46 -3.80
N ASP A 67 6.01 13.30 -3.71
CA ASP A 67 5.86 14.75 -3.65
C ASP A 67 5.21 15.31 -4.92
N ALA A 68 5.56 14.80 -6.08
CA ALA A 68 4.97 15.20 -7.35
C ALA A 68 3.48 14.82 -7.47
N ARG A 69 3.06 13.69 -6.88
CA ARG A 69 1.67 13.18 -6.99
C ARG A 69 0.76 13.62 -5.85
N ALA A 70 1.31 13.78 -4.66
CA ALA A 70 0.61 14.23 -3.46
C ALA A 70 0.77 15.75 -3.21
N GLY A 71 1.38 16.50 -4.14
CA GLY A 71 1.74 17.91 -3.98
C GLY A 71 0.57 18.86 -3.70
N GLU A 72 -0.65 18.50 -4.09
CA GLU A 72 -1.87 19.26 -3.78
C GLU A 72 -2.35 19.09 -2.34
N ILE A 73 -1.82 18.11 -1.60
CA ILE A 73 -2.10 17.93 -0.17
C ILE A 73 -1.14 18.83 0.60
N ASP A 74 -1.65 19.52 1.62
CA ASP A 74 -0.84 20.36 2.51
C ASP A 74 0.38 19.57 3.04
N ALA A 75 1.54 20.21 3.05
CA ALA A 75 2.79 19.61 3.51
C ALA A 75 2.72 19.12 4.97
N ALA A 76 1.91 19.76 5.80
CA ALA A 76 1.69 19.33 7.18
C ALA A 76 0.83 18.04 7.28
N ARG A 77 0.16 17.64 6.19
CA ARG A 77 -0.71 16.47 6.13
C ARG A 77 -0.21 15.38 5.18
N ARG A 78 1.06 15.44 4.79
CA ARG A 78 1.70 14.40 4.00
C ARG A 78 3.14 14.19 4.43
N GLU A 79 3.55 12.95 4.49
CA GLU A 79 4.93 12.59 4.82
C GLU A 79 5.34 11.26 4.18
N VAL A 80 6.64 11.04 4.05
CA VAL A 80 7.22 9.73 3.70
C VAL A 80 8.05 9.23 4.86
N ARG A 81 7.69 8.06 5.38
CA ARG A 81 8.43 7.35 6.42
C ARG A 81 9.27 6.24 5.81
N GLU A 82 10.53 6.26 6.14
CA GLU A 82 11.46 5.19 5.84
C GLU A 82 11.62 4.34 7.09
N LEU A 83 11.35 3.04 6.98
CA LEU A 83 11.36 2.12 8.12
C LEU A 83 12.30 0.95 7.83
N ASP A 84 13.27 0.76 8.73
CA ASP A 84 14.26 -0.32 8.65
C ASP A 84 13.68 -1.61 9.28
N MET A 85 12.72 -2.18 8.57
CA MET A 85 12.02 -3.42 8.96
C MET A 85 11.36 -4.06 7.74
N SER A 86 10.84 -5.27 7.88
CA SER A 86 10.09 -5.92 6.80
C SER A 86 8.88 -5.09 6.36
N ALA A 87 8.50 -5.17 5.09
CA ALA A 87 7.37 -4.42 4.56
C ALA A 87 6.06 -4.73 5.31
N VAL A 88 5.84 -5.97 5.74
CA VAL A 88 4.65 -6.36 6.51
C VAL A 88 4.67 -5.73 7.90
N ASP A 89 5.81 -5.74 8.60
CA ASP A 89 5.91 -5.13 9.93
C ASP A 89 5.83 -3.61 9.85
N ALA A 90 6.37 -3.00 8.80
CA ALA A 90 6.19 -1.58 8.52
C ALA A 90 4.70 -1.23 8.42
N MET A 91 3.89 -2.03 7.71
CA MET A 91 2.45 -1.81 7.64
C MET A 91 1.74 -2.01 8.99
N LYS A 92 2.14 -3.00 9.79
CA LYS A 92 1.60 -3.21 11.14
C LYS A 92 1.90 -2.04 12.09
N SER A 93 3.08 -1.43 11.95
CA SER A 93 3.52 -0.31 12.80
C SER A 93 2.81 1.00 12.49
N THR A 94 2.12 1.11 11.35
CA THR A 94 1.35 2.30 11.01
C THR A 94 -0.01 2.27 11.70
N TYR A 95 -0.42 3.39 12.29
CA TYR A 95 -1.74 3.55 12.92
C TYR A 95 -2.74 4.21 11.95
N ALA A 96 -2.69 3.80 10.68
CA ALA A 96 -3.56 4.34 9.64
C ALA A 96 -4.98 3.74 9.72
N ASP A 97 -6.01 4.52 9.41
CA ASP A 97 -7.39 4.05 9.31
C ASP A 97 -7.66 3.24 8.04
N LEU A 98 -6.86 3.46 7.01
CA LEU A 98 -6.89 2.72 5.74
C LEU A 98 -5.47 2.51 5.22
N ILE A 99 -5.16 1.29 4.81
CA ILE A 99 -3.88 0.96 4.17
C ILE A 99 -4.13 0.73 2.68
N VAL A 100 -3.33 1.38 1.83
CA VAL A 100 -3.40 1.24 0.37
C VAL A 100 -2.19 0.46 -0.12
N VAL A 101 -2.42 -0.69 -0.73
CA VAL A 101 -1.37 -1.56 -1.30
C VAL A 101 -1.68 -1.90 -2.76
N GLY A 102 -0.65 -2.23 -3.54
CA GLY A 102 -0.83 -2.73 -4.91
C GLY A 102 -1.09 -4.23 -4.91
N GLN A 103 -1.86 -4.68 -5.88
CA GLN A 103 -1.90 -6.08 -6.25
C GLN A 103 -0.53 -6.47 -6.86
N THR A 104 -0.06 -7.68 -6.61
CA THR A 104 1.16 -8.20 -7.22
C THR A 104 0.96 -8.37 -8.74
N ASP A 105 1.90 -7.81 -9.51
CA ASP A 105 1.97 -8.05 -10.96
C ASP A 105 2.86 -9.28 -11.20
N PRO A 106 2.33 -10.38 -11.75
CA PRO A 106 3.12 -11.58 -11.98
C PRO A 106 4.24 -11.41 -13.02
N ASP A 107 4.12 -10.39 -13.89
CA ASP A 107 5.11 -10.08 -14.92
C ASP A 107 6.19 -9.10 -14.44
N GLU A 108 6.07 -8.57 -13.23
CA GLU A 108 7.08 -7.71 -12.62
C GLU A 108 8.10 -8.55 -11.86
N GLY A 109 9.39 -8.27 -12.09
CA GLY A 109 10.48 -8.96 -11.41
C GLY A 109 10.43 -8.83 -9.89
N PRO A 110 11.36 -9.47 -9.16
CA PRO A 110 11.36 -9.47 -7.70
C PRO A 110 11.44 -8.05 -7.14
N LEU A 111 10.41 -7.67 -6.40
CA LEU A 111 10.32 -6.41 -5.66
C LEU A 111 10.91 -6.57 -4.25
N ASN A 112 11.01 -5.46 -3.52
CA ASN A 112 11.46 -5.46 -2.11
C ASN A 112 10.43 -6.07 -1.12
N ALA A 113 9.39 -6.71 -1.64
CA ALA A 113 8.37 -7.41 -0.85
C ALA A 113 8.07 -8.79 -1.48
N PRO A 114 7.69 -9.80 -0.68
CA PRO A 114 7.34 -11.10 -1.22
C PRO A 114 6.09 -11.01 -2.12
N PRO A 115 5.92 -11.91 -3.10
CA PRO A 115 4.74 -11.93 -3.97
C PRO A 115 3.41 -12.00 -3.21
N SER A 116 3.40 -12.61 -2.03
CA SER A 116 2.25 -12.70 -1.12
C SER A 116 2.10 -11.50 -0.19
N PHE A 117 2.82 -10.40 -0.41
CA PHE A 117 2.79 -9.22 0.45
C PHE A 117 1.37 -8.64 0.64
N PRO A 118 0.55 -8.46 -0.42
CA PRO A 118 -0.79 -7.90 -0.26
C PRO A 118 -1.67 -8.76 0.66
N GLU A 119 -1.66 -10.08 0.49
CA GLU A 119 -2.42 -11.03 1.30
C GLU A 119 -1.93 -11.06 2.74
N LEU A 120 -0.61 -11.05 2.95
CA LEU A 120 -0.01 -10.99 4.29
C LEU A 120 -0.40 -9.71 5.02
N VAL A 121 -0.43 -8.57 4.33
CA VAL A 121 -0.91 -7.30 4.90
C VAL A 121 -2.37 -7.44 5.32
N ALA A 122 -3.26 -7.88 4.41
CA ALA A 122 -4.68 -8.01 4.71
C ALA A 122 -4.97 -8.92 5.93
N LEU A 123 -4.19 -10.00 6.09
CA LEU A 123 -4.35 -10.94 7.20
C LEU A 123 -3.70 -10.48 8.52
N SER A 124 -2.74 -9.54 8.46
CA SER A 124 -1.87 -9.24 9.61
C SER A 124 -2.13 -7.90 10.26
N VAL A 125 -2.63 -6.89 9.52
CA VAL A 125 -2.67 -5.51 10.02
C VAL A 125 -3.90 -5.18 10.87
N GLY A 126 -4.96 -5.99 10.81
CA GLY A 126 -6.20 -5.78 11.57
C GLY A 126 -6.95 -4.49 11.22
N ARG A 127 -6.68 -3.92 10.05
CA ARG A 127 -7.24 -2.66 9.54
C ARG A 127 -7.75 -2.86 8.11
N PRO A 128 -8.67 -2.01 7.60
CA PRO A 128 -9.11 -2.09 6.22
C PRO A 128 -7.93 -1.87 5.26
N VAL A 129 -7.87 -2.70 4.23
CA VAL A 129 -6.84 -2.66 3.19
C VAL A 129 -7.50 -2.46 1.84
N LEU A 130 -7.09 -1.44 1.12
CA LEU A 130 -7.50 -1.18 -0.26
C LEU A 130 -6.43 -1.72 -1.22
N PHE A 131 -6.81 -2.69 -2.05
CA PHE A 131 -5.96 -3.22 -3.10
C PHE A 131 -6.13 -2.43 -4.39
N VAL A 132 -5.03 -1.92 -4.93
CA VAL A 132 -5.00 -1.23 -6.23
C VAL A 132 -4.56 -2.24 -7.28
N PRO A 133 -5.42 -2.60 -8.27
CA PRO A 133 -5.05 -3.53 -9.32
C PRO A 133 -3.89 -3.01 -10.17
N TYR A 134 -3.03 -3.91 -10.64
CA TYR A 134 -1.85 -3.54 -11.44
C TYR A 134 -2.18 -3.19 -12.90
N PHE A 135 -3.30 -3.66 -13.42
CA PHE A 135 -3.65 -3.52 -14.85
C PHE A 135 -4.32 -2.20 -15.21
N THR A 136 -4.53 -1.29 -14.27
CA THR A 136 -5.21 0.00 -14.50
C THR A 136 -4.30 1.16 -14.14
N ALA A 137 -4.14 2.09 -15.07
CA ALA A 137 -3.30 3.28 -14.87
C ALA A 137 -4.02 4.47 -14.21
N ALA A 138 -5.36 4.48 -14.19
CA ALA A 138 -6.16 5.57 -13.61
C ALA A 138 -7.51 5.06 -13.08
N TYR A 139 -8.01 5.70 -12.03
CA TYR A 139 -9.25 5.35 -11.36
C TYR A 139 -10.17 6.58 -11.19
N PRO A 140 -10.64 7.21 -12.30
CA PRO A 140 -11.38 8.47 -12.24
C PRO A 140 -12.73 8.36 -11.52
N THR A 141 -13.23 7.14 -11.34
CA THR A 141 -14.54 6.86 -10.72
C THR A 141 -14.41 6.05 -9.41
N LEU A 142 -13.23 6.07 -8.78
CA LEU A 142 -12.99 5.32 -7.55
C LEU A 142 -14.05 5.63 -6.48
N GLY A 143 -14.72 4.59 -6.00
CA GLY A 143 -15.75 4.68 -4.96
C GLY A 143 -17.09 5.28 -5.40
N LYS A 144 -17.29 5.68 -6.67
CA LYS A 144 -18.61 6.15 -7.15
C LYS A 144 -19.63 5.04 -7.29
N LYS A 145 -19.21 3.88 -7.81
CA LYS A 145 -20.04 2.69 -7.90
C LYS A 145 -19.34 1.56 -7.16
N VAL A 146 -19.97 1.09 -6.09
CA VAL A 146 -19.37 0.11 -5.20
C VAL A 146 -20.18 -1.18 -5.25
N LEU A 147 -19.49 -2.29 -5.43
CA LEU A 147 -20.04 -3.63 -5.31
C LEU A 147 -19.62 -4.21 -3.95
N VAL A 148 -20.61 -4.61 -3.16
CA VAL A 148 -20.41 -5.33 -1.91
C VAL A 148 -20.66 -6.82 -2.18
N ALA A 149 -19.61 -7.63 -2.13
CA ALA A 149 -19.70 -9.08 -2.15
C ALA A 149 -20.07 -9.58 -0.74
N TRP A 150 -21.28 -10.08 -0.58
CA TRP A 150 -21.82 -10.47 0.72
C TRP A 150 -22.04 -11.97 0.82
N ASN A 151 -21.56 -12.57 1.89
CA ASN A 151 -21.76 -14.01 2.20
C ASN A 151 -22.27 -14.27 3.62
N GLY A 152 -22.60 -13.22 4.38
CA GLY A 152 -23.06 -13.32 5.77
C GLY A 152 -21.95 -13.64 6.79
N SER A 153 -20.68 -13.66 6.39
CA SER A 153 -19.57 -13.94 7.31
C SER A 153 -19.23 -12.74 8.19
N ARG A 154 -18.48 -13.00 9.26
CA ARG A 154 -17.91 -11.98 10.13
C ARG A 154 -16.98 -11.04 9.35
N GLU A 155 -16.19 -11.59 8.44
CA GLU A 155 -15.24 -10.86 7.60
C GLU A 155 -15.98 -9.92 6.64
N ALA A 156 -17.06 -10.38 5.99
CA ALA A 156 -17.90 -9.54 5.14
C ALA A 156 -18.56 -8.41 5.95
N THR A 157 -19.07 -8.71 7.15
CA THR A 157 -19.64 -7.71 8.06
C THR A 157 -18.60 -6.66 8.43
N ARG A 158 -17.39 -7.07 8.79
CA ARG A 158 -16.30 -6.17 9.13
C ARG A 158 -15.90 -5.30 7.93
N ALA A 159 -15.74 -5.91 6.75
CA ALA A 159 -15.37 -5.19 5.54
C ALA A 159 -16.40 -4.10 5.17
N VAL A 160 -17.69 -4.38 5.30
CA VAL A 160 -18.75 -3.39 5.07
C VAL A 160 -18.69 -2.27 6.10
N SER A 161 -18.51 -2.60 7.38
CA SER A 161 -18.40 -1.60 8.45
C SER A 161 -17.21 -0.68 8.23
N ASP A 162 -16.07 -1.22 7.88
CA ASP A 162 -14.84 -0.46 7.63
C ASP A 162 -14.93 0.37 6.33
N ALA A 163 -15.74 -0.08 5.35
CA ALA A 163 -15.98 0.65 4.10
C ALA A 163 -17.08 1.73 4.19
N LEU A 164 -17.79 1.86 5.31
CA LEU A 164 -18.91 2.81 5.45
C LEU A 164 -18.58 4.24 4.98
N PRO A 165 -17.43 4.83 5.30
CA PRO A 165 -17.11 6.18 4.82
C PRO A 165 -17.07 6.30 3.29
N LEU A 166 -16.65 5.24 2.60
CA LEU A 166 -16.66 5.17 1.13
C LEU A 166 -18.07 4.91 0.59
N LEU A 167 -18.82 4.00 1.22
CA LEU A 167 -20.17 3.63 0.81
C LEU A 167 -21.14 4.82 0.92
N GLN A 168 -21.02 5.63 1.97
CA GLN A 168 -21.86 6.83 2.17
C GLN A 168 -21.64 7.93 1.12
N ARG A 169 -20.49 7.93 0.45
CA ARG A 169 -20.14 8.88 -0.61
C ARG A 169 -20.32 8.30 -2.01
N ALA A 170 -20.72 7.05 -2.12
CA ALA A 170 -20.95 6.40 -3.39
C ALA A 170 -22.24 6.88 -4.06
N GLU A 171 -22.20 7.02 -5.38
CA GLU A 171 -23.41 7.31 -6.20
C GLU A 171 -24.33 6.08 -6.27
N ARG A 172 -23.73 4.88 -6.16
CA ARG A 172 -24.46 3.59 -6.17
C ARG A 172 -23.70 2.56 -5.37
N VAL A 173 -24.44 1.85 -4.51
CA VAL A 173 -23.96 0.65 -3.81
C VAL A 173 -24.83 -0.53 -4.24
N THR A 174 -24.20 -1.60 -4.68
CA THR A 174 -24.89 -2.85 -5.06
C THR A 174 -24.37 -3.96 -4.15
N ALA A 175 -25.27 -4.64 -3.44
CA ALA A 175 -24.93 -5.85 -2.69
C ALA A 175 -25.18 -7.08 -3.57
N MET A 176 -24.23 -8.00 -3.62
CA MET A 176 -24.28 -9.23 -4.37
C MET A 176 -24.06 -10.43 -3.45
N VAL A 177 -24.93 -11.40 -3.55
CA VAL A 177 -24.81 -12.70 -2.88
C VAL A 177 -24.72 -13.79 -3.95
N VAL A 178 -23.67 -14.61 -3.89
CA VAL A 178 -23.48 -15.74 -4.80
C VAL A 178 -23.99 -17.02 -4.12
N ASN A 179 -24.73 -17.86 -4.86
CA ASN A 179 -25.32 -19.11 -4.34
C ASN A 179 -26.16 -18.90 -3.07
N ALA A 180 -26.99 -17.87 -3.05
CA ALA A 180 -27.93 -17.66 -1.97
C ALA A 180 -28.82 -18.93 -1.80
N LYS A 181 -28.64 -19.63 -0.68
CA LYS A 181 -29.60 -20.72 -0.32
C LYS A 181 -30.91 -20.02 -0.02
N ARG A 182 -31.95 -20.43 -0.75
CA ARG A 182 -33.35 -20.03 -0.50
C ARG A 182 -33.84 -20.69 0.78
#